data_eabbc6773c39db4c09c69181c47f0465
#
_entry.id   eabbc6773c39db4c09c69181c47f0465
#
_cell.length_a   1.000
_cell.length_b   1.000
_cell.length_c   1.000
_cell.angle_alpha   90.00
_cell.angle_beta   90.00
_cell.angle_gamma   90.00
#
_symmetry.space_group_name_H-M   'P 1'
#
loop_
_entity.id
_entity.type
_entity.pdbx_description
1 polymer ?
#
loop_
_entity_poly.entity_id
_entity_poly.type
_entity_poly.pdbx_seq_one_letter_code
_entity_poly.pdbx_strand_id
1 'polypeptide(L)'
;MINFDLDTKYKIDFTSNFKKQLKKIIKQNKDINELLEVITKLANLERLDPKYRNHNLINDKTYKDCSECHIEPNWLLIYKYVDDKLVLVLFATGSHSELFNK
;
A
#
# COMPACT_ATOMS: atom_id res chain seq x y z
N MET A 1 -9.85 -9.15 -11.33
CA MET A 1 -9.30 -8.15 -10.44
C MET A 1 -9.14 -8.69 -9.03
N ILE A 2 -8.17 -8.17 -8.28
CA ILE A 2 -7.92 -8.66 -6.92
C ILE A 2 -9.08 -8.28 -6.00
N ASN A 3 -9.54 -9.24 -5.23
CA ASN A 3 -10.57 -9.01 -4.23
C ASN A 3 -9.89 -8.76 -2.87
N PHE A 4 -10.14 -7.59 -2.29
CA PHE A 4 -9.60 -7.20 -1.00
C PHE A 4 -10.58 -7.46 0.16
N ASP A 5 -11.63 -8.21 -0.08
CA ASP A 5 -12.58 -8.60 0.97
C ASP A 5 -11.99 -9.76 1.77
N LEU A 6 -10.96 -9.42 2.58
CA LEU A 6 -10.21 -10.38 3.39
C LEU A 6 -10.70 -10.33 4.84
N ASP A 7 -10.61 -11.47 5.52
CA ASP A 7 -10.97 -11.55 6.94
C ASP A 7 -9.83 -11.02 7.80
N THR A 8 -9.72 -9.70 7.88
CA THR A 8 -8.66 -8.99 8.58
C THR A 8 -9.23 -8.09 9.68
N LYS A 9 -8.39 -7.67 10.63
CA LYS A 9 -8.81 -6.79 11.74
C LYS A 9 -9.30 -5.45 11.23
N TYR A 10 -8.63 -4.87 10.24
CA TYR A 10 -9.06 -3.65 9.56
C TYR A 10 -9.62 -4.02 8.20
N LYS A 11 -10.70 -3.37 7.82
CA LYS A 11 -11.20 -3.47 6.45
C LYS A 11 -10.25 -2.77 5.50
N ILE A 12 -10.14 -3.29 4.28
CA ILE A 12 -9.25 -2.72 3.27
C ILE A 12 -10.09 -1.91 2.29
N ASP A 13 -9.73 -0.64 2.14
CA ASP A 13 -10.33 0.26 1.16
C ASP A 13 -9.20 0.80 0.27
N PHE A 14 -9.54 1.42 -0.85
CA PHE A 14 -8.52 1.94 -1.75
C PHE A 14 -9.06 3.11 -2.57
N THR A 15 -8.13 3.97 -3.00
CA THR A 15 -8.45 5.12 -3.84
C THR A 15 -8.58 4.69 -5.30
N SER A 16 -9.24 5.53 -6.11
CA SER A 16 -9.32 5.29 -7.56
C SER A 16 -7.92 5.31 -8.20
N ASN A 17 -7.02 6.13 -7.67
CA ASN A 17 -5.63 6.18 -8.12
C ASN A 17 -4.92 4.83 -7.89
N PHE A 18 -5.08 4.28 -6.69
CA PHE A 18 -4.51 2.96 -6.38
C PHE A 18 -5.02 1.91 -7.36
N LYS A 19 -6.31 1.92 -7.63
CA LYS A 19 -6.94 0.96 -8.55
C LYS A 19 -6.30 1.02 -9.94
N LYS A 20 -6.09 2.23 -10.48
CA LYS A 20 -5.44 2.42 -11.77
C LYS A 20 -4.00 1.93 -11.76
N GLN A 21 -3.28 2.26 -10.70
CA GLN A 21 -1.87 1.87 -10.56
C GLN A 21 -1.73 0.36 -10.39
N LEU A 22 -2.65 -0.28 -9.68
CA LEU A 22 -2.67 -1.73 -9.51
C LEU A 22 -2.84 -2.44 -10.85
N LYS A 23 -3.71 -1.94 -11.73
CA LYS A 23 -3.88 -2.51 -13.07
C LYS A 23 -2.58 -2.49 -13.85
N LYS A 24 -1.82 -1.39 -13.75
CA LYS A 24 -0.52 -1.26 -14.41
C LYS A 24 0.49 -2.26 -13.83
N ILE A 25 0.52 -2.40 -12.51
CA ILE A 25 1.39 -3.35 -11.81
C ILE A 25 1.12 -4.77 -12.27
N ILE A 26 -0.16 -5.14 -12.40
CA ILE A 26 -0.56 -6.46 -12.87
C ILE A 26 -0.06 -6.70 -14.29
N LYS A 27 -0.20 -5.70 -15.17
CA LYS A 27 0.29 -5.80 -16.55
C LYS A 27 1.81 -5.94 -16.63
N GLN A 28 2.52 -5.42 -15.65
CA GLN A 28 3.99 -5.52 -15.58
C GLN A 28 4.46 -6.87 -15.00
N ASN A 29 3.54 -7.80 -14.73
CA ASN A 29 3.83 -9.11 -14.17
C ASN A 29 4.59 -9.07 -12.85
N LYS A 30 4.32 -8.06 -12.03
CA LYS A 30 4.91 -7.99 -10.70
C LYS A 30 4.27 -9.01 -9.77
N ASP A 31 4.97 -9.36 -8.69
CA ASP A 31 4.53 -10.39 -7.76
C ASP A 31 3.36 -9.88 -6.90
N ILE A 32 2.14 -10.08 -7.39
CA ILE A 32 0.93 -9.65 -6.71
C ILE A 32 0.72 -10.39 -5.39
N ASN A 33 1.20 -11.63 -5.29
CA ASN A 33 1.09 -12.39 -4.05
C ASN A 33 1.90 -11.73 -2.93
N GLU A 34 3.06 -11.17 -3.24
CA GLU A 34 3.85 -10.43 -2.26
C GLU A 34 3.12 -9.16 -1.80
N LEU A 35 2.51 -8.44 -2.72
CA LEU A 35 1.70 -7.27 -2.37
C LEU A 35 0.54 -7.66 -1.44
N LEU A 36 -0.18 -8.72 -1.76
CA LEU A 36 -1.30 -9.19 -0.95
C LEU A 36 -0.85 -9.63 0.44
N GLU A 37 0.30 -10.28 0.55
CA GLU A 37 0.86 -10.68 1.83
C GLU A 37 1.13 -9.45 2.71
N VAL A 38 1.75 -8.42 2.15
CA VAL A 38 2.05 -7.19 2.88
C VAL A 38 0.76 -6.50 3.31
N ILE A 39 -0.21 -6.37 2.40
CA ILE A 39 -1.51 -5.74 2.71
C ILE A 39 -2.22 -6.48 3.83
N THR A 40 -2.22 -7.81 3.78
CA THR A 40 -2.86 -8.64 4.81
C THR A 40 -2.22 -8.42 6.18
N LYS A 41 -0.90 -8.38 6.23
CA LYS A 41 -0.17 -8.12 7.48
C LYS A 41 -0.49 -6.73 8.03
N LEU A 42 -0.50 -5.70 7.16
CA LEU A 42 -0.85 -4.35 7.56
C LEU A 42 -2.28 -4.28 8.11
N ALA A 43 -3.22 -4.94 7.44
CA ALA A 43 -4.62 -4.92 7.86
C ALA A 43 -4.86 -5.70 9.16
N ASN A 44 -3.95 -6.60 9.52
CA ASN A 44 -3.98 -7.33 10.78
C ASN A 44 -3.10 -6.68 11.85
N LEU A 45 -2.52 -5.50 11.56
CA LEU A 45 -1.63 -4.78 12.46
C LEU A 45 -0.38 -5.59 12.82
N GLU A 46 0.06 -6.47 11.94
CA GLU A 46 1.27 -7.24 12.13
C GLU A 46 2.48 -6.42 11.69
N ARG A 47 3.60 -6.64 12.36
CA ARG A 47 4.84 -5.96 12.05
C ARG A 47 5.42 -6.50 10.75
N LEU A 48 5.80 -5.59 9.83
CA LEU A 48 6.48 -5.98 8.59
C LEU A 48 7.96 -6.27 8.85
N ASP A 49 8.50 -7.21 8.07
CA ASP A 49 9.95 -7.46 8.05
C ASP A 49 10.69 -6.17 7.71
N PRO A 50 11.83 -5.88 8.35
CA PRO A 50 12.61 -4.65 8.07
C PRO A 50 12.99 -4.46 6.60
N LYS A 51 13.05 -5.52 5.80
CA LYS A 51 13.34 -5.41 4.36
C LYS A 51 12.31 -4.55 3.61
N TYR A 52 11.09 -4.45 4.13
CA TYR A 52 10.04 -3.65 3.51
C TYR A 52 10.15 -2.15 3.85
N ARG A 53 11.06 -1.74 4.71
CA ARG A 53 11.34 -0.34 5.05
C ARG A 53 10.07 0.45 5.38
N ASN A 54 9.21 -0.13 6.19
CA ASN A 54 7.93 0.49 6.55
C ASN A 54 8.17 1.72 7.44
N HIS A 55 7.64 2.89 7.03
CA HIS A 55 7.81 4.14 7.78
C HIS A 55 6.72 5.14 7.44
N ASN A 56 6.53 6.11 8.33
CA ASN A 56 5.59 7.21 8.10
C ASN A 56 6.20 8.24 7.15
N LEU A 57 5.36 8.80 6.28
CA LEU A 57 5.77 9.92 5.44
C LEU A 57 5.57 11.22 6.22
N ILE A 58 6.64 12.00 6.36
CA ILE A 58 6.63 13.24 7.15
C ILE A 58 6.67 14.42 6.20
N ASN A 59 5.75 15.39 6.41
CA ASN A 59 5.68 16.62 5.63
C ASN A 59 5.45 16.41 4.13
N ASP A 60 4.81 15.31 3.76
CA ASP A 60 4.45 15.07 2.36
C ASP A 60 3.08 15.69 2.08
N LYS A 61 3.02 16.60 1.11
CA LYS A 61 1.77 17.30 0.79
C LYS A 61 0.79 16.44 0.00
N THR A 62 1.33 15.55 -0.84
CA THR A 62 0.51 14.66 -1.67
C THR A 62 -0.06 13.51 -0.86
N TYR A 63 0.73 12.95 0.03
CA TYR A 63 0.38 11.78 0.83
C TYR A 63 0.37 12.12 2.31
N LYS A 64 -0.40 13.15 2.64
CA LYS A 64 -0.49 13.64 4.01
C LYS A 64 -0.97 12.56 4.97
N ASP A 65 -0.25 12.40 6.07
CA ASP A 65 -0.54 11.44 7.13
C ASP A 65 -0.51 9.97 6.67
N CYS A 66 0.13 9.70 5.54
CA CYS A 66 0.29 8.35 5.03
C CYS A 66 1.60 7.72 5.50
N SER A 67 1.68 6.42 5.32
CA SER A 67 2.90 5.63 5.50
C SER A 67 3.30 4.99 4.19
N GLU A 68 4.55 4.56 4.11
CA GLU A 68 5.12 3.96 2.92
C GLU A 68 5.85 2.68 3.29
N CYS A 69 5.73 1.65 2.45
CA CYS A 69 6.63 0.51 2.53
C CYS A 69 7.07 0.12 1.11
N HIS A 70 8.18 -0.62 1.04
CA HIS A 70 8.75 -1.10 -0.21
C HIS A 70 8.38 -2.58 -0.38
N ILE A 71 7.50 -2.88 -1.35
CA ILE A 71 7.19 -4.28 -1.70
C ILE A 71 8.44 -4.91 -2.32
N GLU A 72 9.08 -4.16 -3.22
CA GLU A 72 10.40 -4.42 -3.78
C GLU A 72 11.18 -3.10 -3.71
N PRO A 73 12.51 -3.10 -3.94
CA PRO A 73 13.29 -1.85 -3.80
C PRO A 73 12.74 -0.66 -4.60
N ASN A 74 12.16 -0.89 -5.77
CA ASN A 74 11.55 0.18 -6.58
C ASN A 74 10.06 -0.04 -6.80
N TRP A 75 9.39 -0.65 -5.85
CA TRP A 75 7.93 -0.84 -5.90
C TRP A 75 7.37 -0.52 -4.51
N LEU A 76 6.71 0.63 -4.41
CA LEU A 76 6.21 1.18 -3.15
C LEU A 76 4.72 0.93 -2.99
N LEU A 77 4.29 0.89 -1.73
CA LEU A 77 2.89 0.94 -1.34
C LEU A 77 2.72 2.09 -0.36
N ILE A 78 1.79 3.00 -0.65
CA ILE A 78 1.44 4.11 0.22
C ILE A 78 0.06 3.85 0.79
N TYR A 79 -0.07 3.95 2.11
CA TYR A 79 -1.29 3.57 2.80
C TYR A 79 -1.51 4.45 4.03
N LYS A 80 -2.72 4.36 4.59
CA LYS A 80 -3.08 5.11 5.79
C LYS A 80 -4.09 4.31 6.60
N TYR A 81 -3.92 4.32 7.94
CA TYR A 81 -4.93 3.77 8.84
C TYR A 81 -5.94 4.85 9.22
N VAL A 82 -7.23 4.49 9.15
CA VAL A 82 -8.30 5.29 9.73
C VAL A 82 -8.79 4.53 10.95
N ASP A 83 -8.15 4.79 12.09
CA ASP A 83 -8.27 3.95 13.28
C ASP A 83 -9.66 3.95 13.89
N ASP A 84 -10.36 5.09 13.90
CA ASP A 84 -11.70 5.18 14.46
C ASP A 84 -12.73 4.38 13.64
N LYS A 85 -12.41 4.06 12.38
CA LYS A 85 -13.28 3.27 11.51
C LYS A 85 -12.76 1.86 11.26
N LEU A 86 -11.59 1.53 11.79
CA LEU A 86 -10.90 0.26 11.56
C LEU A 86 -10.74 -0.04 10.07
N VAL A 87 -10.26 0.95 9.32
CA VAL A 87 -10.04 0.83 7.87
C VAL A 87 -8.59 1.11 7.54
N LEU A 88 -8.03 0.26 6.69
CA LEU A 88 -6.74 0.49 6.04
C LEU A 88 -7.02 0.98 4.62
N VAL A 89 -6.60 2.20 4.31
CA VAL A 89 -6.80 2.78 2.98
C VAL A 89 -5.51 2.67 2.17
N LEU A 90 -5.58 2.01 1.02
CA LEU A 90 -4.47 1.90 0.07
C LEU A 90 -4.54 3.10 -0.87
N PHE A 91 -3.55 4.00 -0.78
CA PHE A 91 -3.57 5.28 -1.50
C PHE A 91 -2.91 5.18 -2.87
N ALA A 92 -1.76 4.52 -2.97
CA ALA A 92 -0.98 4.51 -4.20
C ALA A 92 0.01 3.34 -4.19
N THR A 93 0.36 2.87 -5.38
CA THR A 93 1.41 1.87 -5.56
C THR A 93 2.09 2.09 -6.91
N GLY A 94 3.41 1.92 -6.94
CA GLY A 94 4.21 2.13 -8.13
C GLY A 94 5.66 2.39 -7.78
N SER A 95 6.44 2.85 -8.77
CA SER A 95 7.83 3.20 -8.54
C SER A 95 7.95 4.54 -7.82
N HIS A 96 9.11 4.79 -7.25
CA HIS A 96 9.38 6.06 -6.56
C HIS A 96 9.18 7.26 -7.51
N SER A 97 9.67 7.17 -8.74
CA SER A 97 9.50 8.26 -9.69
C SER A 97 8.05 8.47 -10.10
N GLU A 98 7.26 7.40 -10.24
CA GLU A 98 5.83 7.51 -10.56
C GLU A 98 5.04 8.18 -9.46
N LEU A 99 5.33 7.85 -8.20
CA LEU A 99 4.55 8.36 -7.07
C LEU A 99 5.01 9.73 -6.59
N PHE A 100 6.28 10.08 -6.76
CA PHE A 100 6.85 11.31 -6.24
C PHE A 100 7.40 12.25 -7.32
N ASN A 101 7.21 11.94 -8.59
CA ASN A 101 7.67 12.77 -9.73
C ASN A 101 9.17 13.03 -9.70
N LYS A 102 9.95 12.00 -9.43
CA LYS A 102 11.42 12.15 -9.35
C LYS A 102 12.18 11.21 -10.25
#